data_fa3ce7cd84417fc8696bc15ee5445a44
#
_entry.id   fa3ce7cd84417fc8696bc15ee5445a44
#
_cell.length_a   1.000
_cell.length_b   1.000
_cell.length_c   1.000
_cell.angle_alpha   90.00
_cell.angle_beta   90.00
_cell.angle_gamma   90.00
#
_symmetry.space_group_name_H-M   'P 1'
#
loop_
_entity.id
_entity.type
_entity.pdbx_description
1 polymer ?
#
loop_
_entity_poly.entity_id
_entity_poly.type
_entity_poly.pdbx_seq_one_letter_code
_entity_poly.pdbx_strand_id
1 'polypeptide(L)'
;MEKERAKEQVIQAAIECSDKKLIHGTSGNVSIACREEGVMVITPSGIPYEEITPDMVPVIDLATGEWTEGKCKPSTEAPMHRLIFLNKVKMEAVV
;
A
#
# COMPACT_ATOMS: atom_id res chain seq x y z
N MET A 1 -10.53 7.77 -3.90
CA MET A 1 -10.54 7.44 -2.47
C MET A 1 -9.53 8.32 -1.74
N GLU A 2 -9.93 8.81 -0.60
CA GLU A 2 -9.08 9.61 0.25
C GLU A 2 -7.95 8.77 0.85
N LYS A 3 -6.75 9.34 0.96
CA LYS A 3 -5.59 8.56 1.39
C LYS A 3 -5.69 8.00 2.83
N GLU A 4 -6.33 8.73 3.74
CA GLU A 4 -6.50 8.21 5.11
C GLU A 4 -7.39 6.99 5.14
N ARG A 5 -8.45 6.99 4.34
CA ARG A 5 -9.32 5.82 4.20
C ARG A 5 -8.60 4.67 3.51
N ALA A 6 -7.80 5.00 2.50
CA ALA A 6 -7.02 3.99 1.78
C ALA A 6 -6.02 3.29 2.69
N LYS A 7 -5.40 4.02 3.63
CA LYS A 7 -4.49 3.43 4.61
C LYS A 7 -5.19 2.37 5.45
N GLU A 8 -6.40 2.67 5.92
CA GLU A 8 -7.18 1.72 6.70
C GLU A 8 -7.56 0.49 5.88
N GLN A 9 -7.93 0.69 4.62
CA GLN A 9 -8.29 -0.41 3.74
C GLN A 9 -7.10 -1.29 3.36
N VAL A 10 -5.93 -0.71 3.19
CA VAL A 10 -4.70 -1.48 2.95
C VAL A 10 -4.41 -2.40 4.14
N ILE A 11 -4.51 -1.88 5.36
CA ILE A 11 -4.30 -2.68 6.57
C ILE A 11 -5.32 -3.81 6.64
N GLN A 12 -6.58 -3.48 6.44
CA GLN A 12 -7.66 -4.46 6.53
C GLN A 12 -7.49 -5.57 5.48
N ALA A 13 -7.17 -5.19 4.25
CA ALA A 13 -6.97 -6.16 3.18
C ALA A 13 -5.76 -7.06 3.45
N ALA A 14 -4.68 -6.49 3.98
CA ALA A 14 -3.48 -7.26 4.31
C ALA A 14 -3.78 -8.30 5.40
N ILE A 15 -4.52 -7.90 6.42
CA ILE A 15 -4.92 -8.81 7.50
C ILE A 15 -5.79 -9.93 6.96
N GLU A 16 -6.78 -9.60 6.13
CA GLU A 16 -7.65 -10.61 5.53
C GLU A 16 -6.89 -11.60 4.66
N CYS A 17 -5.96 -11.13 3.85
CA CYS A 17 -5.14 -12.01 3.02
C CYS A 17 -4.27 -12.93 3.88
N SER A 18 -3.72 -12.42 4.96
CA SER A 18 -2.91 -13.20 5.89
C SER A 18 -3.76 -14.27 6.60
N ASP A 19 -4.95 -13.88 7.08
CA ASP A 19 -5.86 -14.79 7.77
C ASP A 19 -6.32 -15.93 6.86
N LYS A 20 -6.50 -15.65 5.57
CA LYS A 20 -6.89 -16.66 4.59
C LYS A 20 -5.70 -17.43 4.02
N LYS A 21 -4.51 -17.17 4.54
CA LYS A 21 -3.26 -17.82 4.11
C LYS A 21 -2.91 -17.59 2.64
N LEU A 22 -3.40 -16.49 2.08
CA LEU A 22 -3.06 -16.10 0.71
C LEU A 22 -1.66 -15.49 0.64
N ILE A 23 -1.19 -14.93 1.76
CA ILE A 23 0.16 -14.41 1.92
C ILE A 23 0.68 -14.85 3.29
N HIS A 24 2.01 -14.83 3.46
CA HIS A 24 2.65 -15.30 4.70
C HIS A 24 3.43 -14.18 5.38
N GLY A 25 3.09 -13.90 6.64
CA GLY A 25 3.83 -12.95 7.46
C GLY A 25 3.93 -11.57 6.81
N THR A 26 5.15 -11.17 6.45
CA THR A 26 5.41 -9.87 5.83
C THR A 26 5.73 -9.99 4.34
N SER A 27 5.52 -11.16 3.74
CA SER A 27 5.96 -11.43 2.36
C SER A 27 5.02 -10.90 1.28
N GLY A 28 3.76 -10.59 1.61
CA GLY A 28 2.81 -10.04 0.66
C GLY A 28 2.79 -8.53 0.69
N ASN A 29 2.19 -7.94 -0.33
CA ASN A 29 2.07 -6.48 -0.45
C ASN A 29 0.68 -6.12 -0.92
N VAL A 30 0.10 -5.07 -0.34
CA VAL A 30 -1.19 -4.54 -0.74
C VAL A 30 -1.03 -3.04 -0.95
N SER A 31 -1.56 -2.53 -2.05
CA SER A 31 -1.53 -1.09 -2.31
C SER A 31 -2.84 -0.62 -2.91
N ILE A 32 -3.15 0.65 -2.71
CA ILE A 32 -4.34 1.30 -3.27
C ILE A 32 -3.91 2.64 -3.85
N ALA A 33 -4.38 2.93 -5.06
CA ALA A 33 -4.13 4.21 -5.70
C ALA A 33 -5.22 5.21 -5.31
N CYS A 34 -4.80 6.37 -4.84
CA CYS A 34 -5.67 7.51 -4.55
C CYS A 34 -5.45 8.53 -5.65
N ARG A 35 -6.09 8.34 -6.79
CA ARG A 35 -5.80 9.11 -8.00
C ARG A 35 -6.16 10.58 -7.89
N GLU A 36 -7.18 10.90 -7.11
CA GLU A 36 -7.58 12.29 -6.89
C GLU A 36 -6.49 13.08 -6.15
N GLU A 37 -5.73 12.40 -5.32
CA GLU A 37 -4.62 13.03 -4.58
C GLU A 37 -3.27 12.77 -5.25
N GLY A 38 -3.24 11.98 -6.32
CA GLY A 38 -2.01 11.68 -7.04
C GLY A 38 -1.02 10.79 -6.30
N VAL A 39 -1.50 9.96 -5.38
CA VAL A 39 -0.65 9.12 -4.54
C VAL A 39 -1.14 7.67 -4.53
N MET A 40 -0.27 6.78 -4.06
CA MET A 40 -0.67 5.43 -3.69
C MET A 40 -0.26 5.19 -2.24
N VAL A 41 -0.99 4.34 -1.55
CA VAL A 41 -0.60 3.86 -0.22
C VAL A 41 -0.26 2.38 -0.36
N ILE A 42 0.74 1.92 0.39
CA ILE A 42 1.22 0.54 0.29
C ILE A 42 1.64 0.03 1.65
N THR A 43 1.57 -1.29 1.84
CA THR A 43 2.01 -1.91 3.08
C THR A 43 3.48 -1.59 3.34
N PRO A 44 3.87 -1.36 4.61
CA PRO A 44 5.29 -1.14 4.95
C PRO A 44 6.09 -2.44 4.88
N SER A 45 7.40 -2.29 4.75
CA SER A 45 8.34 -3.40 4.69
C SER A 45 8.60 -3.99 6.07
N GLY A 46 8.50 -5.30 6.19
CA GLY A 46 8.97 -6.02 7.38
C GLY A 46 8.16 -5.85 8.66
N ILE A 47 6.93 -5.37 8.58
CA ILE A 47 6.05 -5.20 9.74
C ILE A 47 4.93 -6.23 9.67
N PRO A 48 4.69 -7.00 10.74
CA PRO A 48 3.54 -7.91 10.79
C PRO A 48 2.24 -7.12 10.60
N TYR A 49 1.34 -7.64 9.79
CA TYR A 49 0.14 -6.88 9.41
C TYR A 49 -0.74 -6.48 10.58
N GLU A 50 -0.80 -7.32 11.61
CA GLU A 50 -1.60 -7.04 12.81
C GLU A 50 -1.06 -5.87 13.62
N GLU A 51 0.18 -5.48 13.39
CA GLU A 51 0.84 -4.39 14.13
C GLU A 51 0.83 -3.07 13.38
N ILE A 52 0.33 -3.04 12.13
CA ILE A 52 0.34 -1.83 11.32
C ILE A 52 -0.78 -0.89 11.74
N THR A 53 -0.42 0.36 11.99
CA THR A 53 -1.38 1.44 12.25
C THR A 53 -1.36 2.41 11.06
N PRO A 54 -2.42 3.21 10.83
CA PRO A 54 -2.46 4.10 9.67
C PRO A 54 -1.28 5.05 9.54
N ASP A 55 -0.73 5.56 10.65
CA ASP A 55 0.41 6.46 10.61
C ASP A 55 1.70 5.77 10.14
N MET A 56 1.72 4.44 10.14
CA MET A 56 2.88 3.66 9.67
C MET A 56 2.82 3.39 8.17
N VAL A 57 1.65 3.52 7.55
CA VAL A 57 1.46 3.17 6.13
C VAL A 57 2.10 4.22 5.23
N PRO A 58 3.07 3.81 4.38
CA PRO A 58 3.74 4.75 3.48
C PRO A 58 2.82 5.28 2.39
N VAL A 59 3.02 6.55 2.05
CA VAL A 59 2.34 7.22 0.94
C VAL A 59 3.40 7.55 -0.11
N ILE A 60 3.17 7.14 -1.33
CA ILE A 60 4.09 7.33 -2.45
C ILE A 60 3.44 8.24 -3.49
N ASP A 61 4.16 9.26 -3.92
CA ASP A 61 3.70 10.13 -5.01
C ASP A 61 3.71 9.32 -6.32
N LEU A 62 2.57 9.25 -7.00
CA LEU A 62 2.48 8.47 -8.24
C LEU A 62 3.31 9.07 -9.38
N ALA A 63 3.40 10.38 -9.44
CA ALA A 63 4.15 11.05 -10.52
C ALA A 63 5.66 10.88 -10.38
N THR A 64 6.19 10.97 -9.14
CA THR A 64 7.63 10.96 -8.90
C THR A 64 8.17 9.66 -8.33
N GLY A 65 7.32 8.88 -7.66
CA GLY A 65 7.73 7.67 -6.95
C GLY A 65 8.34 7.96 -5.59
N GLU A 66 8.26 9.20 -5.10
CA GLU A 66 8.83 9.56 -3.81
C GLU A 66 7.94 9.13 -2.64
N TRP A 67 8.59 8.69 -1.58
CA TRP A 67 7.94 8.36 -0.31
C TRP A 67 7.73 9.67 0.47
N THR A 68 6.49 10.11 0.56
CA THR A 68 6.16 11.43 1.11
C THR A 68 5.59 11.43 2.52
N GLU A 69 4.95 10.33 2.95
CA GLU A 69 4.36 10.23 4.28
C GLU A 69 4.46 8.82 4.82
N GLY A 70 4.24 8.66 6.11
CA GLY A 70 4.24 7.38 6.79
C GLY A 70 5.54 7.14 7.53
N LYS A 71 5.46 6.57 8.73
CA LYS A 71 6.62 6.37 9.60
C LYS A 71 7.48 5.18 9.19
N CYS A 72 6.90 4.21 8.50
CA CYS A 72 7.62 3.00 8.15
C CYS A 72 8.00 2.98 6.68
N LYS A 73 9.13 2.35 6.39
CA LYS A 73 9.64 2.24 5.03
C LYS A 73 8.66 1.46 4.14
N PRO A 74 8.41 1.91 2.90
CA PRO A 74 7.54 1.18 1.98
C PRO A 74 8.10 -0.20 1.64
N SER A 75 7.19 -1.12 1.28
CA SER A 75 7.57 -2.40 0.71
C SER A 75 8.57 -2.21 -0.43
N THR A 76 9.52 -3.13 -0.58
CA THR A 76 10.49 -3.10 -1.68
C THR A 76 9.82 -3.29 -3.04
N GLU A 77 8.55 -3.73 -3.06
CA GLU A 77 7.76 -3.89 -4.28
C GLU A 77 7.01 -2.63 -4.70
N ALA A 78 7.16 -1.54 -3.95
CA ALA A 78 6.48 -0.28 -4.27
C ALA A 78 6.73 0.20 -5.70
N PRO A 79 7.95 0.15 -6.25
CA PRO A 79 8.17 0.57 -7.63
C PRO A 79 7.35 -0.22 -8.65
N MET A 80 7.18 -1.53 -8.44
CA MET A 80 6.39 -2.37 -9.32
C MET A 80 4.90 -2.01 -9.23
N HIS A 81 4.38 -1.84 -8.02
CA HIS A 81 2.99 -1.43 -7.82
C HIS A 81 2.72 -0.07 -8.47
N ARG A 82 3.63 0.88 -8.31
CA ARG A 82 3.51 2.19 -8.95
C ARG A 82 3.42 2.07 -10.46
N LEU A 83 4.26 1.22 -11.04
CA LEU A 83 4.29 1.01 -12.48
C LEU A 83 2.95 0.45 -12.97
N ILE A 84 2.36 -0.49 -12.23
CA ILE A 84 1.05 -1.06 -12.55
C ILE A 84 -0.01 0.06 -12.55
N PHE A 85 -0.04 0.91 -11.53
CA PHE A 85 -1.00 2.01 -11.47
C PHE A 85 -0.82 3.02 -12.59
N LEU A 86 0.41 3.30 -12.99
CA LEU A 86 0.69 4.23 -14.09
C LEU A 86 0.25 3.68 -15.44
N ASN A 87 0.31 2.36 -15.62
CA ASN A 87 -0.04 1.71 -16.88
C ASN A 87 -1.48 1.23 -16.96
N LYS A 88 -2.12 1.03 -15.83
CA LYS A 88 -3.52 0.55 -15.73
C LYS A 88 -4.35 1.60 -15.02
N VAL A 89 -4.72 2.64 -15.75
CA VAL A 89 -5.37 3.84 -15.17
C VAL A 89 -6.69 3.58 -14.46
N LYS A 90 -7.33 2.45 -14.70
CA LYS A 90 -8.58 2.11 -14.01
C LYS A 90 -8.39 1.23 -12.80
N MET A 91 -7.18 0.73 -12.58
CA MET A 91 -6.90 -0.14 -11.43
C MET A 91 -6.74 0.70 -10.17
N GLU A 92 -7.44 0.33 -9.12
CA GLU A 92 -7.40 1.06 -7.84
C GLU A 92 -6.60 0.34 -6.76
N ALA A 93 -6.45 -0.98 -6.87
CA ALA A 93 -5.75 -1.76 -5.86
C ALA A 93 -4.90 -2.86 -6.49
N VAL A 94 -3.80 -3.19 -5.83
CA VAL A 94 -2.89 -4.28 -6.23
C VAL A 94 -2.51 -5.09 -4.98
N VAL A 95 -2.51 -6.37 -5.14
CA VAL A 95 -2.09 -7.31 -4.07
C VAL A 95 -0.88 -8.11 -4.50
#